data_2e55fef922594c2f565de53ee424fc55
#
_entry.id   2e55fef922594c2f565de53ee424fc55
#
_cell.length_a   1.000
_cell.length_b   1.000
_cell.length_c   1.000
_cell.angle_alpha   90.00
_cell.angle_beta   90.00
_cell.angle_gamma   90.00
#
_symmetry.space_group_name_H-M   'P 1'
#
loop_
_entity.id
_entity.type
_entity.pdbx_description
1 polymer ?
#
loop_
_entity_poly.entity_id
_entity_poly.type
_entity_poly.pdbx_seq_one_letter_code
_entity_poly.pdbx_strand_id
1 'polypeptide(L)'
;MSSIVRVTSPEVADPPAGTWSNCLVVDGVAYVAGMTARGSGQGGASSDEYAQAKEIFGKIRHLVEAAGGSMADVVKVTIFVTDITQREKVWQARREFFTGNFPTSTLVQVAALADPSLKVEINAVAHIGASKR
;
A
#
# COMPACT_ATOMS: atom_id res chain seq x y z
N MET A 1 19.16 14.67 -16.57
CA MET A 1 17.80 14.11 -16.64
C MET A 1 17.63 13.08 -15.55
N SER A 2 16.54 13.17 -14.81
CA SER A 2 16.29 12.21 -13.71
C SER A 2 15.73 10.91 -14.29
N SER A 3 16.24 9.78 -13.80
CA SER A 3 15.67 8.45 -14.07
C SER A 3 14.59 8.08 -13.06
N ILE A 4 14.29 8.96 -12.12
CA ILE A 4 13.25 8.76 -11.13
C ILE A 4 11.97 9.40 -11.63
N VAL A 5 10.90 8.61 -11.71
CA VAL A 5 9.60 9.08 -12.16
C VAL A 5 8.63 9.08 -10.99
N ARG A 6 8.04 10.23 -10.70
CA ARG A 6 6.98 10.34 -9.69
C ARG A 6 5.66 9.94 -10.32
N VAL A 7 4.96 8.99 -9.70
CA VAL A 7 3.70 8.46 -10.20
C VAL A 7 2.57 8.92 -9.28
N THR A 8 1.50 9.41 -9.87
CA THR A 8 0.29 9.83 -9.15
C THR A 8 -0.93 9.11 -9.73
N SER A 9 -2.02 9.09 -8.98
CA SER A 9 -3.28 8.53 -9.42
C SER A 9 -4.42 9.43 -8.92
N PRO A 10 -5.43 9.70 -9.76
CA PRO A 10 -6.59 10.47 -9.31
C PRO A 10 -7.38 9.76 -8.21
N GLU A 11 -7.15 8.44 -8.05
CA GLU A 11 -7.83 7.64 -7.02
C GLU A 11 -7.14 7.70 -5.66
N VAL A 12 -5.95 8.30 -5.58
CA VAL A 12 -5.16 8.39 -4.35
C VAL A 12 -4.76 9.83 -4.15
N ALA A 13 -5.18 10.42 -3.03
CA ALA A 13 -4.85 11.82 -2.74
C ALA A 13 -3.33 11.99 -2.62
N ASP A 14 -2.80 13.04 -3.28
CA ASP A 14 -1.40 13.40 -3.15
C ASP A 14 -1.10 13.92 -1.73
N PRO A 15 0.10 13.66 -1.22
CA PRO A 15 0.53 14.28 0.03
C PRO A 15 0.72 15.80 -0.16
N PRO A 16 0.76 16.55 0.94
CA PRO A 16 1.03 17.99 0.84
C PRO A 16 2.37 18.26 0.17
N ALA A 17 2.46 19.36 -0.58
CA ALA A 17 3.68 19.73 -1.28
C ALA A 17 4.86 19.81 -0.29
N GLY A 18 6.02 19.31 -0.72
CA GLY A 18 7.25 19.36 0.06
C GLY A 18 7.35 18.34 1.17
N THR A 19 6.50 17.28 1.17
CA THR A 19 6.52 16.23 2.20
C THR A 19 7.11 14.93 1.67
N TRP A 20 6.36 14.17 0.86
CA TRP A 20 6.85 12.90 0.29
C TRP A 20 6.16 12.64 -1.04
N SER A 21 6.57 11.57 -1.72
CA SER A 21 5.89 11.06 -2.91
C SER A 21 5.17 9.76 -2.56
N ASN A 22 3.97 9.58 -3.07
CA ASN A 22 3.23 8.32 -2.87
C ASN A 22 3.87 7.16 -3.61
N CYS A 23 4.45 7.42 -4.80
CA CYS A 23 5.06 6.36 -5.59
C CYS A 23 6.16 6.94 -6.48
N LEU A 24 7.30 6.28 -6.44
CA LEU A 24 8.42 6.59 -7.35
C LEU A 24 8.79 5.33 -8.12
N VAL A 25 9.09 5.49 -9.41
CA VAL A 25 9.56 4.38 -10.24
C VAL A 25 10.99 4.66 -10.66
N VAL A 26 11.87 3.67 -10.43
CA VAL A 26 13.29 3.72 -10.81
C VAL A 26 13.62 2.38 -11.45
N ASP A 27 14.09 2.41 -12.71
CA ASP A 27 14.50 1.20 -13.43
C ASP A 27 13.45 0.09 -13.38
N GLY A 28 12.20 0.46 -13.59
CA GLY A 28 11.09 -0.50 -13.60
C GLY A 28 10.62 -0.95 -12.23
N VAL A 29 11.18 -0.42 -11.15
CA VAL A 29 10.78 -0.76 -9.79
C VAL A 29 9.94 0.37 -9.21
N ALA A 30 8.73 0.06 -8.78
CA ALA A 30 7.85 1.02 -8.14
C ALA A 30 7.97 0.89 -6.62
N TYR A 31 8.24 1.99 -5.97
CA TYR A 31 8.31 2.10 -4.52
C TYR A 31 7.09 2.86 -4.05
N VAL A 32 6.20 2.17 -3.36
CA VAL A 32 4.96 2.77 -2.86
C VAL A 32 5.13 3.09 -1.38
N ALA A 33 4.90 4.35 -1.04
CA ALA A 33 5.01 4.82 0.34
C ALA A 33 3.99 4.13 1.24
N GLY A 34 4.16 4.26 2.53
CA GLY A 34 3.20 3.75 3.51
C GLY A 34 1.83 4.36 3.30
N MET A 35 0.86 3.53 2.92
CA MET A 35 -0.52 3.94 2.73
C MET A 35 -1.33 3.64 3.99
N THR A 36 -2.27 4.52 4.29
CA THR A 36 -3.21 4.35 5.40
C THR A 36 -4.62 4.60 4.91
N ALA A 37 -5.61 4.33 5.75
CA ALA A 37 -7.01 4.64 5.45
C ALA A 37 -7.36 6.11 5.66
N ARG A 38 -6.36 6.96 5.88
CA ARG A 38 -6.55 8.38 6.12
C ARG A 38 -7.16 9.06 4.90
N GLY A 39 -8.18 9.88 5.12
CA GLY A 39 -8.81 10.65 4.07
C GLY A 39 -9.73 9.87 3.16
N SER A 40 -9.98 8.59 3.43
CA SER A 40 -10.87 7.81 2.60
C SER A 40 -12.33 8.05 3.01
N GLY A 41 -13.23 7.99 2.05
CA GLY A 41 -14.65 8.17 2.29
C GLY A 41 -15.30 6.96 2.94
N GLN A 42 -14.95 5.76 2.49
CA GLN A 42 -15.48 4.51 3.03
C GLN A 42 -14.39 3.72 3.69
N GLY A 43 -14.77 2.98 4.71
CA GLY A 43 -13.80 2.26 5.48
C GLY A 43 -13.05 3.15 6.45
N GLY A 44 -12.65 4.31 6.06
CA GLY A 44 -12.04 5.38 6.85
C GLY A 44 -11.31 4.97 8.12
N ALA A 45 -10.81 5.95 8.86
CA ALA A 45 -10.04 5.71 10.06
C ALA A 45 -10.87 5.17 11.25
N SER A 46 -12.20 5.20 11.18
CA SER A 46 -13.05 4.64 12.22
C SER A 46 -13.36 3.16 12.05
N SER A 47 -12.94 2.55 10.93
CA SER A 47 -13.24 1.16 10.63
C SER A 47 -12.17 0.22 11.22
N ASP A 48 -12.42 -1.07 11.15
CA ASP A 48 -11.51 -2.07 11.69
C ASP A 48 -10.31 -2.32 10.77
N GLU A 49 -9.42 -3.20 11.22
CA GLU A 49 -8.21 -3.54 10.49
C GLU A 49 -8.48 -4.14 9.12
N TYR A 50 -9.54 -4.95 8.98
CA TYR A 50 -9.89 -5.52 7.69
C TYR A 50 -10.27 -4.41 6.70
N ALA A 51 -11.18 -3.52 7.08
CA ALA A 51 -11.65 -2.45 6.21
C ALA A 51 -10.52 -1.48 5.89
N GLN A 52 -9.67 -1.14 6.86
CA GLN A 52 -8.52 -0.28 6.62
C GLN A 52 -7.52 -0.93 5.68
N ALA A 53 -7.18 -2.20 5.89
CA ALA A 53 -6.25 -2.92 5.01
C ALA A 53 -6.78 -3.03 3.58
N LYS A 54 -8.08 -3.29 3.42
CA LYS A 54 -8.71 -3.35 2.10
C LYS A 54 -8.60 -2.01 1.38
N GLU A 55 -8.87 -0.92 2.07
CA GLU A 55 -8.70 0.43 1.54
C GLU A 55 -7.26 0.68 1.09
N ILE A 56 -6.30 0.29 1.95
CA ILE A 56 -4.88 0.47 1.68
C ILE A 56 -4.43 -0.33 0.46
N PHE A 57 -4.78 -1.60 0.37
CA PHE A 57 -4.42 -2.42 -0.79
C PHE A 57 -5.04 -1.85 -2.08
N GLY A 58 -6.23 -1.27 -2.00
CA GLY A 58 -6.85 -0.55 -3.12
C GLY A 58 -6.01 0.63 -3.58
N LYS A 59 -5.49 1.42 -2.64
CA LYS A 59 -4.60 2.55 -2.95
C LYS A 59 -3.30 2.07 -3.60
N ILE A 60 -2.71 1.01 -3.07
CA ILE A 60 -1.49 0.41 -3.64
C ILE A 60 -1.77 -0.03 -5.07
N ARG A 61 -2.90 -0.71 -5.31
CA ARG A 61 -3.28 -1.15 -6.65
C ARG A 61 -3.38 0.02 -7.63
N HIS A 62 -4.05 1.10 -7.22
CA HIS A 62 -4.19 2.27 -8.08
C HIS A 62 -2.84 2.88 -8.46
N LEU A 63 -1.92 2.96 -7.50
CA LEU A 63 -0.59 3.53 -7.76
C LEU A 63 0.24 2.61 -8.66
N VAL A 64 0.22 1.31 -8.43
CA VAL A 64 0.95 0.35 -9.27
C VAL A 64 0.38 0.33 -10.68
N GLU A 65 -0.93 0.41 -10.84
CA GLU A 65 -1.56 0.49 -12.17
C GLU A 65 -1.20 1.80 -12.86
N ALA A 66 -1.17 2.90 -12.14
CA ALA A 66 -0.73 4.19 -12.70
C ALA A 66 0.73 4.15 -13.13
N ALA A 67 1.54 3.30 -12.50
CA ALA A 67 2.94 3.08 -12.89
C ALA A 67 3.09 2.14 -14.10
N GLY A 68 2.00 1.60 -14.61
CA GLY A 68 2.01 0.69 -15.77
C GLY A 68 2.05 -0.78 -15.42
N GLY A 69 1.86 -1.12 -14.15
CA GLY A 69 1.88 -2.50 -13.67
C GLY A 69 0.52 -3.03 -13.23
N SER A 70 0.56 -4.09 -12.47
CA SER A 70 -0.62 -4.69 -11.87
C SER A 70 -0.28 -5.18 -10.47
N MET A 71 -1.31 -5.57 -9.72
CA MET A 71 -1.11 -6.08 -8.36
C MET A 71 -0.23 -7.34 -8.34
N ALA A 72 -0.25 -8.14 -9.41
CA ALA A 72 0.60 -9.31 -9.54
C ALA A 72 2.10 -8.98 -9.62
N ASP A 73 2.45 -7.72 -9.92
CA ASP A 73 3.84 -7.25 -9.96
C ASP A 73 4.38 -6.91 -8.57
N VAL A 74 3.54 -6.83 -7.56
CA VAL A 74 3.97 -6.52 -6.19
C VAL A 74 4.71 -7.72 -5.62
N VAL A 75 5.94 -7.50 -5.20
CA VAL A 75 6.83 -8.56 -4.71
C VAL A 75 7.11 -8.48 -3.22
N LYS A 76 6.84 -7.32 -2.61
CA LYS A 76 7.13 -7.12 -1.19
C LYS A 76 6.12 -6.16 -0.60
N VAL A 77 5.60 -6.51 0.58
CA VAL A 77 4.82 -5.60 1.41
C VAL A 77 5.37 -5.61 2.83
N THR A 78 5.33 -4.46 3.48
CA THR A 78 5.62 -4.31 4.89
C THR A 78 4.39 -3.72 5.55
N ILE A 79 3.91 -4.39 6.58
CA ILE A 79 2.63 -4.10 7.22
C ILE A 79 2.89 -3.71 8.67
N PHE A 80 2.41 -2.54 9.04
CA PHE A 80 2.51 -2.01 10.40
C PHE A 80 1.10 -1.99 11.00
N VAL A 81 0.93 -2.58 12.18
CA VAL A 81 -0.35 -2.60 12.88
C VAL A 81 -0.17 -2.08 14.29
N THR A 82 -1.23 -1.50 14.85
CA THR A 82 -1.20 -1.02 16.24
C THR A 82 -1.65 -2.09 17.22
N ASP A 83 -2.30 -3.17 16.73
CA ASP A 83 -2.73 -4.29 17.55
C ASP A 83 -2.52 -5.60 16.78
N ILE A 84 -1.45 -6.30 17.10
CA ILE A 84 -1.07 -7.53 16.39
C ILE A 84 -2.04 -8.67 16.62
N THR A 85 -2.87 -8.62 17.65
CA THR A 85 -3.89 -9.64 17.88
C THR A 85 -4.96 -9.63 16.79
N GLN A 86 -5.06 -8.53 16.02
CA GLN A 86 -6.01 -8.37 14.92
C GLN A 86 -5.40 -8.69 13.56
N ARG A 87 -4.21 -9.29 13.50
CA ARG A 87 -3.47 -9.53 12.25
C ARG A 87 -4.25 -10.36 11.22
N GLU A 88 -5.09 -11.27 11.68
CA GLU A 88 -5.87 -12.12 10.78
C GLU A 88 -6.81 -11.30 9.90
N LYS A 89 -7.30 -10.18 10.39
CA LYS A 89 -8.16 -9.27 9.62
C LYS A 89 -7.39 -8.66 8.46
N VAL A 90 -6.12 -8.31 8.67
CA VAL A 90 -5.24 -7.80 7.60
C VAL A 90 -4.96 -8.90 6.59
N TRP A 91 -4.70 -10.12 7.05
CA TRP A 91 -4.46 -11.26 6.17
C TRP A 91 -5.69 -11.59 5.32
N GLN A 92 -6.88 -11.45 5.87
CA GLN A 92 -8.13 -11.64 5.15
C GLN A 92 -8.23 -10.64 3.97
N ALA A 93 -7.93 -9.37 4.21
CA ALA A 93 -7.91 -8.37 3.14
C ALA A 93 -6.85 -8.70 2.10
N ARG A 94 -5.65 -9.12 2.52
CA ARG A 94 -4.56 -9.48 1.60
C ARG A 94 -4.96 -10.59 0.65
N ARG A 95 -5.70 -11.59 1.13
CA ARG A 95 -6.16 -12.69 0.28
C ARG A 95 -7.09 -12.25 -0.84
N GLU A 96 -7.71 -11.09 -0.70
CA GLU A 96 -8.60 -10.56 -1.75
C GLU A 96 -7.86 -9.86 -2.88
N PHE A 97 -6.58 -9.52 -2.68
CA PHE A 97 -5.80 -8.75 -3.65
C PHE A 97 -4.69 -9.54 -4.33
N PHE A 98 -4.31 -10.69 -3.80
CA PHE A 98 -3.20 -11.48 -4.33
C PHE A 98 -3.62 -12.92 -4.57
N THR A 99 -2.97 -13.54 -5.58
CA THR A 99 -3.13 -14.95 -5.90
C THR A 99 -1.76 -15.52 -6.25
N GLY A 100 -1.67 -16.86 -6.36
CA GLY A 100 -0.43 -17.52 -6.75
C GLY A 100 0.67 -17.32 -5.72
N ASN A 101 1.81 -16.85 -6.17
CA ASN A 101 2.90 -16.49 -5.27
C ASN A 101 2.59 -15.14 -4.65
N PHE A 102 2.15 -15.15 -3.41
CA PHE A 102 1.91 -13.92 -2.67
C PHE A 102 3.23 -13.16 -2.51
N PRO A 103 3.20 -11.82 -2.39
CA PRO A 103 4.43 -11.06 -2.13
C PRO A 103 5.07 -11.48 -0.82
N THR A 104 6.38 -11.25 -0.71
CA THR A 104 7.02 -11.37 0.60
C THR A 104 6.34 -10.38 1.55
N SER A 105 6.16 -10.76 2.81
CA SER A 105 5.37 -9.97 3.73
C SER A 105 6.00 -9.97 5.11
N THR A 106 6.18 -8.78 5.67
CA THR A 106 6.57 -8.58 7.06
C THR A 106 5.43 -7.85 7.75
N LEU A 107 5.02 -8.33 8.91
CA LEU A 107 3.99 -7.67 9.71
C LEU A 107 4.50 -7.49 11.13
N VAL A 108 4.49 -6.24 11.61
CA VAL A 108 4.98 -5.89 12.94
C VAL A 108 3.99 -4.97 13.64
N GLN A 109 3.94 -5.06 14.96
CA GLN A 109 3.21 -4.11 15.78
C GLN A 109 4.06 -2.89 16.05
N VAL A 110 3.47 -1.72 15.95
CA VAL A 110 4.11 -0.45 16.26
C VAL A 110 3.35 0.24 17.38
N ALA A 111 4.03 1.16 18.07
CA ALA A 111 3.41 1.89 19.18
C ALA A 111 2.28 2.80 18.72
N ALA A 112 2.41 3.42 17.55
CA ALA A 112 1.41 4.34 17.01
C ALA A 112 1.65 4.57 15.52
N LEU A 113 0.61 5.02 14.84
CA LEU A 113 0.69 5.56 13.49
C LEU A 113 0.43 7.06 13.54
N ALA A 114 0.39 7.71 12.37
CA ALA A 114 0.32 9.17 12.31
C ALA A 114 -0.94 9.77 12.96
N ASP A 115 -2.00 8.99 13.06
CA ASP A 115 -3.27 9.40 13.66
C ASP A 115 -3.78 8.28 14.56
N PRO A 116 -4.34 8.58 15.75
CA PRO A 116 -4.80 7.54 16.68
C PRO A 116 -5.87 6.61 16.12
N SER A 117 -6.63 7.03 15.14
CA SER A 117 -7.67 6.21 14.51
C SER A 117 -7.12 5.23 13.50
N LEU A 118 -5.87 5.41 13.04
CA LEU A 118 -5.25 4.51 12.07
C LEU A 118 -4.74 3.26 12.77
N LYS A 119 -5.10 2.12 12.23
CA LYS A 119 -4.77 0.80 12.78
C LYS A 119 -3.77 0.03 11.93
N VAL A 120 -3.66 0.39 10.65
CA VAL A 120 -2.84 -0.33 9.67
C VAL A 120 -2.15 0.68 8.77
N GLU A 121 -0.89 0.38 8.42
CA GLU A 121 -0.15 1.08 7.37
C GLU A 121 0.62 0.04 6.58
N ILE A 122 0.63 0.15 5.25
CA ILE A 122 1.31 -0.81 4.38
C ILE A 122 2.08 -0.06 3.30
N ASN A 123 3.35 -0.41 3.13
CA ASN A 123 4.12 0.00 1.94
C ASN A 123 4.35 -1.20 1.04
N ALA A 124 4.76 -0.94 -0.20
CA ALA A 124 4.94 -2.01 -1.18
C ALA A 124 6.06 -1.70 -2.15
N VAL A 125 6.62 -2.77 -2.72
CA VAL A 125 7.57 -2.70 -3.83
C VAL A 125 7.02 -3.58 -4.96
N ALA A 126 6.96 -3.02 -6.17
CA ALA A 126 6.51 -3.74 -7.36
C ALA A 126 7.55 -3.65 -8.47
N HIS A 127 7.79 -4.76 -9.14
CA HIS A 127 8.61 -4.80 -10.36
C HIS A 127 7.67 -4.76 -11.54
N ILE A 128 7.57 -3.59 -12.18
CA ILE A 128 6.57 -3.32 -13.20
C ILE A 128 6.73 -4.26 -14.39
N GLY A 129 5.65 -4.99 -14.70
CA GLY A 129 5.62 -5.94 -15.81
C GLY A 129 6.22 -7.30 -15.50
N ALA A 130 6.80 -7.51 -14.34
CA ALA A 130 7.49 -8.77 -14.00
C ALA A 130 6.55 -9.98 -14.03
N SER A 131 5.29 -9.80 -13.67
CA SER A 131 4.31 -10.88 -13.63
C SER A 131 3.96 -11.43 -15.01
N LYS A 132 4.32 -10.69 -16.08
CA LYS A 132 4.03 -11.07 -17.46
C LYS A 132 5.23 -11.62 -18.20
N ARG A 133 6.35 -11.82 -17.50
CA ARG A 133 7.59 -12.32 -18.10
C ARG A 133 7.82 -13.78 -17.78
#